data_dce72558e8c167b63873e57511b8f782
#
_entry.id   dce72558e8c167b63873e57511b8f782
#
_cell.length_a   1.000
_cell.length_b   1.000
_cell.length_c   1.000
_cell.angle_alpha   90.00
_cell.angle_beta   90.00
_cell.angle_gamma   90.00
#
_symmetry.space_group_name_H-M   'P 1'
#
loop_
_entity.id
_entity.type
_entity.pdbx_description
1 polymer ?
#
loop_
_entity_poly.entity_id
_entity_poly.type
_entity_poly.pdbx_seq_one_letter_code
_entity_poly.pdbx_strand_id
1 'polypeptide(L)'
;MLKARRRARLLAAALAGALSLSTLAACGGSDDGGSGDGKTLRLWHYEGPDSAMGKAWAEAVTEFEDSHPGVKVEFEEKGFEQIQKTAPQVLNSDQAPDLMEYNKGNATTGQLSRQGLLTDLTAEAEKRGWADAVPPTVATTSRYDESGVMGSGAWYGIPNYAEFTMVYFNKDLFAEHGVEVPTTFAELEDALATFKDAGITPFANAGAEYMAQQYLYQLALSRADKAWVDSFQMEGETDFSDAAWTYAAETFADWVDKGYLAENSSGTKAEDAGVSFIQGKHPMLFSGSWWFGRFQAEIQKFGWDTFLWPGSDLTLGSGGNLWVVPEGAENKELAYDFIDITMKKGIQNVLGDNGGVPVAADAAAIKDPQSKALIEDYTTLAGNDGLAYYPDWPANGFYDSMTSETQKLLTGSAEPGDVLESLQAEYDENVLQE
;
A
#
# COMPACT_ATOMS: atom_id res chain seq x y z
N MET A 1 27.79 51.70 -25.96
CA MET A 1 27.19 53.03 -25.76
C MET A 1 26.15 52.91 -24.68
N LEU A 2 26.47 53.36 -23.57
CA LEU A 2 26.06 54.53 -22.77
C LEU A 2 24.67 54.37 -22.18
N LYS A 3 24.70 54.16 -20.86
CA LYS A 3 24.38 55.14 -19.78
C LYS A 3 22.87 55.27 -19.53
N ALA A 4 22.31 55.37 -18.36
CA ALA A 4 22.71 55.64 -16.99
C ALA A 4 21.46 55.56 -16.10
N ARG A 5 21.56 55.00 -14.88
CA ARG A 5 21.61 55.75 -13.59
C ARG A 5 20.43 56.70 -13.29
N ARG A 6 19.66 56.50 -12.22
CA ARG A 6 19.82 57.17 -10.89
C ARG A 6 18.54 56.95 -10.06
N ARG A 7 18.70 56.40 -8.84
CA ARG A 7 18.70 57.06 -7.49
C ARG A 7 17.31 57.49 -7.03
N ALA A 8 16.77 56.92 -5.98
CA ALA A 8 17.02 57.00 -4.52
C ALA A 8 16.29 58.16 -3.84
N ARG A 9 15.60 57.88 -2.75
CA ARG A 9 15.58 58.52 -1.42
C ARG A 9 14.25 58.24 -0.76
N LEU A 10 14.19 57.41 0.30
CA LEU A 10 14.29 57.78 1.71
C LEU A 10 13.38 58.95 2.15
N LEU A 11 12.38 58.64 2.97
CA LEU A 11 12.02 59.51 4.11
C LEU A 11 11.33 58.64 5.19
N ALA A 12 12.00 58.63 6.35
CA ALA A 12 11.51 58.13 7.61
C ALA A 12 10.74 59.29 8.31
N ALA A 13 9.68 58.96 9.05
CA ALA A 13 9.20 59.78 10.11
C ALA A 13 8.57 58.90 11.20
N ALA A 14 9.20 58.90 12.31
CA ALA A 14 8.72 58.39 13.58
C ALA A 14 7.78 59.41 14.21
N LEU A 15 6.77 58.95 14.92
CA LEU A 15 6.26 59.68 16.12
C LEU A 15 5.58 58.70 17.08
N ALA A 16 5.92 58.89 18.31
CA ALA A 16 5.69 58.13 19.51
C ALA A 16 4.29 58.28 20.12
N GLY A 17 3.89 57.28 20.90
CA GLY A 17 3.37 57.49 22.25
C GLY A 17 1.87 57.52 22.45
N ALA A 18 1.35 56.49 23.10
CA ALA A 18 0.57 56.69 24.35
C ALA A 18 0.25 55.29 24.97
N LEU A 19 0.83 55.05 26.14
CA LEU A 19 0.36 54.05 27.10
C LEU A 19 -1.00 54.47 27.63
N SER A 20 -1.90 53.50 27.72
CA SER A 20 -3.04 53.57 28.64
C SER A 20 -3.22 52.22 29.31
N LEU A 21 -2.79 52.13 30.55
CA LEU A 21 -3.24 51.12 31.51
C LEU A 21 -4.73 51.32 31.76
N SER A 22 -5.48 50.25 31.71
CA SER A 22 -6.83 50.16 32.30
C SER A 22 -6.96 48.86 33.05
N THR A 23 -7.25 49.02 34.30
CA THR A 23 -7.34 48.15 35.45
C THR A 23 -8.37 47.05 35.34
N LEU A 24 -8.05 45.95 36.04
CA LEU A 24 -8.95 44.82 36.39
C LEU A 24 -10.32 45.30 36.92
N ALA A 25 -11.36 44.63 36.45
CA ALA A 25 -12.59 44.44 37.21
C ALA A 25 -12.99 42.99 37.09
N ALA A 26 -12.80 42.23 38.17
CA ALA A 26 -13.41 40.94 38.38
C ALA A 26 -14.90 41.16 38.61
N CYS A 27 -15.74 40.47 37.83
CA CYS A 27 -17.11 40.15 38.22
C CYS A 27 -17.38 38.71 37.77
N GLY A 28 -17.63 37.84 38.74
CA GLY A 28 -18.10 36.49 38.53
C GLY A 28 -19.48 36.52 37.90
N GLY A 29 -19.65 35.67 36.92
CA GLY A 29 -20.91 35.26 36.32
C GLY A 29 -20.72 33.81 35.93
N SER A 30 -21.36 32.91 36.67
CA SER A 30 -21.57 31.53 36.29
C SER A 30 -22.44 31.55 35.04
N ASP A 31 -21.87 31.31 33.88
CA ASP A 31 -22.57 30.81 32.74
C ASP A 31 -22.07 29.40 32.49
N ASP A 32 -22.94 28.45 32.83
CA ASP A 32 -22.96 27.07 32.34
C ASP A 32 -23.20 27.11 30.83
N GLY A 33 -22.17 27.43 30.08
CA GLY A 33 -22.04 27.25 28.66
C GLY A 33 -21.01 26.15 28.45
N GLY A 34 -21.44 24.90 28.44
CA GLY A 34 -20.59 23.77 28.05
C GLY A 34 -20.05 24.00 26.66
N SER A 35 -18.87 24.62 26.55
CA SER A 35 -17.97 24.37 25.44
C SER A 35 -17.44 22.95 25.69
N GLY A 36 -18.09 21.98 25.08
CA GLY A 36 -17.55 20.66 24.99
C GLY A 36 -16.17 20.78 24.34
N ASP A 37 -15.13 20.55 25.11
CA ASP A 37 -13.81 20.19 24.63
C ASP A 37 -13.98 18.87 23.90
N GLY A 38 -14.45 18.95 22.65
CA GLY A 38 -14.69 17.78 21.82
C GLY A 38 -13.36 17.09 21.60
N LYS A 39 -13.26 15.84 22.06
CA LYS A 39 -12.09 15.03 21.76
C LYS A 39 -11.97 14.85 20.25
N THR A 40 -10.76 14.87 19.74
CA THR A 40 -10.46 14.59 18.32
C THR A 40 -9.69 13.29 18.23
N LEU A 41 -10.14 12.36 17.38
CA LEU A 41 -9.37 11.21 16.95
C LEU A 41 -8.59 11.63 15.70
N ARG A 42 -7.27 11.74 15.79
CA ARG A 42 -6.40 12.01 14.63
C ARG A 42 -6.03 10.71 13.96
N LEU A 43 -6.42 10.56 12.72
CA LEU A 43 -6.23 9.35 11.93
C LEU A 43 -5.55 9.67 10.62
N TRP A 44 -4.45 8.98 10.32
CA TRP A 44 -3.76 9.06 9.04
C TRP A 44 -4.00 7.80 8.21
N HIS A 45 -4.30 8.02 6.93
CA HIS A 45 -4.48 6.97 5.94
C HIS A 45 -3.97 7.43 4.57
N TYR A 46 -3.86 6.51 3.62
CA TYR A 46 -3.44 6.84 2.25
C TYR A 46 -4.39 6.35 1.17
N GLU A 47 -5.60 6.00 1.55
CA GLU A 47 -6.62 5.52 0.65
C GLU A 47 -7.40 6.66 0.02
N GLY A 48 -7.34 6.79 -1.32
CA GLY A 48 -8.10 7.79 -2.04
C GLY A 48 -9.62 7.59 -1.90
N PRO A 49 -10.43 8.65 -2.01
CA PRO A 49 -11.87 8.59 -1.75
C PRO A 49 -12.65 7.69 -2.73
N ASP A 50 -12.08 7.39 -3.90
CA ASP A 50 -12.67 6.53 -4.92
C ASP A 50 -12.25 5.06 -4.79
N SER A 51 -11.28 4.75 -3.92
CA SER A 51 -10.88 3.38 -3.59
C SER A 51 -11.96 2.65 -2.79
N ALA A 52 -11.92 1.32 -2.78
CA ALA A 52 -12.82 0.50 -1.96
C ALA A 52 -12.65 0.82 -0.47
N MET A 53 -11.41 0.94 -0.03
CA MET A 53 -11.03 1.25 1.35
C MET A 53 -11.47 2.67 1.72
N GLY A 54 -11.20 3.67 0.87
CA GLY A 54 -11.62 5.05 1.11
C GLY A 54 -13.13 5.18 1.35
N LYS A 55 -13.95 4.48 0.55
CA LYS A 55 -15.41 4.44 0.72
C LYS A 55 -15.81 3.76 2.03
N ALA A 56 -15.21 2.62 2.37
CA ALA A 56 -15.50 1.89 3.60
C ALA A 56 -15.10 2.70 4.85
N TRP A 57 -13.95 3.36 4.81
CA TRP A 57 -13.47 4.17 5.94
C TRP A 57 -14.26 5.46 6.11
N ALA A 58 -14.77 6.06 5.05
CA ALA A 58 -15.70 7.20 5.15
C ALA A 58 -17.01 6.82 5.86
N GLU A 59 -17.54 5.62 5.58
CA GLU A 59 -18.70 5.09 6.30
C GLU A 59 -18.35 4.80 7.77
N ALA A 60 -17.16 4.23 8.03
CA ALA A 60 -16.68 3.98 9.38
C ALA A 60 -16.54 5.28 10.20
N VAL A 61 -16.03 6.36 9.60
CA VAL A 61 -15.97 7.69 10.24
C VAL A 61 -17.37 8.18 10.61
N THR A 62 -18.33 8.05 9.71
CA THR A 62 -19.72 8.44 9.97
C THR A 62 -20.31 7.66 11.15
N GLU A 63 -20.17 6.33 11.15
CA GLU A 63 -20.65 5.48 12.23
C GLU A 63 -19.96 5.76 13.57
N PHE A 64 -18.66 6.06 13.51
CA PHE A 64 -17.87 6.42 14.68
C PHE A 64 -18.36 7.72 15.32
N GLU A 65 -18.51 8.79 14.54
CA GLU A 65 -18.98 10.08 15.05
C GLU A 65 -20.41 10.01 15.60
N ASP A 66 -21.28 9.22 14.98
CA ASP A 66 -22.65 8.98 15.44
C ASP A 66 -22.67 8.23 16.80
N SER A 67 -21.76 7.29 17.02
CA SER A 67 -21.67 6.50 18.25
C SER A 67 -20.87 7.18 19.36
N HIS A 68 -20.11 8.23 19.06
CA HIS A 68 -19.27 8.99 20.00
C HIS A 68 -19.64 10.49 20.00
N PRO A 69 -20.80 10.88 20.55
CA PRO A 69 -21.25 12.28 20.54
C PRO A 69 -20.21 13.22 21.13
N GLY A 70 -19.84 14.25 20.37
CA GLY A 70 -18.83 15.24 20.77
C GLY A 70 -17.37 14.86 20.42
N VAL A 71 -17.13 13.68 19.87
CA VAL A 71 -15.84 13.31 19.27
C VAL A 71 -15.89 13.61 17.78
N LYS A 72 -14.77 14.09 17.22
CA LYS A 72 -14.56 14.30 15.79
C LYS A 72 -13.40 13.46 15.30
N VAL A 73 -13.51 12.95 14.09
CA VAL A 73 -12.41 12.27 13.41
C VAL A 73 -11.72 13.28 12.48
N GLU A 74 -10.46 13.55 12.75
CA GLU A 74 -9.58 14.24 11.82
C GLU A 74 -8.96 13.17 10.90
N PHE A 75 -9.63 12.91 9.79
CA PHE A 75 -9.32 11.85 8.83
C PHE A 75 -8.44 12.43 7.73
N GLU A 76 -7.11 12.30 7.91
CA GLU A 76 -6.15 12.90 7.01
C GLU A 76 -5.60 11.90 6.00
N GLU A 77 -5.88 12.15 4.71
CA GLU A 77 -5.24 11.44 3.61
C GLU A 77 -3.81 11.95 3.43
N LYS A 78 -2.85 11.02 3.38
CA LYS A 78 -1.44 11.28 3.08
C LYS A 78 -0.95 10.27 2.04
N GLY A 79 0.00 10.68 1.20
CA GLY A 79 0.55 9.75 0.22
C GLY A 79 1.23 8.54 0.88
N PHE A 80 1.09 7.35 0.29
CA PHE A 80 1.72 6.11 0.76
C PHE A 80 3.21 6.29 1.04
N GLU A 81 3.97 6.78 0.06
CA GLU A 81 5.40 7.08 0.20
C GLU A 81 5.69 8.08 1.33
N GLN A 82 4.80 9.06 1.52
CA GLN A 82 4.96 10.07 2.57
C GLN A 82 4.86 9.43 3.94
N ILE A 83 3.84 8.60 4.19
CA ILE A 83 3.68 7.92 5.47
C ILE A 83 4.87 7.01 5.73
N GLN A 84 5.28 6.19 4.76
CA GLN A 84 6.43 5.28 4.91
C GLN A 84 7.70 6.02 5.34
N LYS A 85 8.01 7.13 4.68
CA LYS A 85 9.25 7.90 4.95
C LYS A 85 9.21 8.72 6.23
N THR A 86 8.04 9.17 6.66
CA THR A 86 7.92 10.10 7.80
C THR A 86 7.51 9.44 9.11
N ALA A 87 6.91 8.25 9.08
CA ALA A 87 6.39 7.58 10.27
C ALA A 87 7.42 7.46 11.41
N PRO A 88 8.67 6.98 11.21
CA PRO A 88 9.61 6.84 12.31
C PRO A 88 9.90 8.17 13.04
N GLN A 89 9.94 9.28 12.29
CA GLN A 89 10.18 10.59 12.85
C GLN A 89 8.95 11.16 13.55
N VAL A 90 7.78 11.02 12.91
CA VAL A 90 6.52 11.58 13.42
C VAL A 90 6.07 10.87 14.68
N LEU A 91 6.18 9.54 14.75
CA LEU A 91 5.79 8.73 15.91
C LEU A 91 6.64 9.04 17.16
N ASN A 92 7.84 9.60 16.99
CA ASN A 92 8.70 10.10 18.07
C ASN A 92 8.42 11.55 18.44
N SER A 93 7.34 12.16 17.99
CA SER A 93 7.01 13.57 18.22
C SER A 93 5.59 13.76 18.76
N ASP A 94 5.30 14.98 19.25
CA ASP A 94 3.94 15.39 19.68
C ASP A 94 2.94 15.50 18.51
N GLN A 95 3.38 15.23 17.27
CA GLN A 95 2.54 15.24 16.08
C GLN A 95 2.03 13.84 15.68
N ALA A 96 2.36 12.82 16.47
CA ALA A 96 1.88 11.46 16.21
C ALA A 96 0.34 11.43 16.14
N PRO A 97 -0.27 10.74 15.15
CA PRO A 97 -1.71 10.52 15.14
C PRO A 97 -2.11 9.56 16.26
N ASP A 98 -3.42 9.44 16.53
CA ASP A 98 -3.93 8.43 17.46
C ASP A 98 -4.06 7.05 16.80
N LEU A 99 -4.29 7.04 15.48
CA LEU A 99 -4.40 5.83 14.66
C LEU A 99 -3.77 6.10 13.30
N MET A 100 -3.10 5.12 12.74
CA MET A 100 -2.47 5.26 11.43
C MET A 100 -2.65 3.98 10.61
N GLU A 101 -3.00 4.14 9.34
CA GLU A 101 -2.83 3.08 8.37
C GLU A 101 -1.35 2.97 8.00
N TYR A 102 -0.80 1.77 8.13
CA TYR A 102 0.62 1.56 7.89
C TYR A 102 0.90 0.24 7.15
N ASN A 103 2.00 0.23 6.41
CA ASN A 103 2.42 -0.95 5.68
C ASN A 103 2.93 -2.04 6.64
N LYS A 104 2.71 -3.29 6.26
CA LYS A 104 3.13 -4.50 6.98
C LYS A 104 4.50 -4.97 6.47
N GLY A 105 5.08 -5.93 7.17
CA GLY A 105 6.39 -6.51 6.87
C GLY A 105 7.49 -6.09 7.85
N ASN A 106 8.59 -6.82 7.80
CA ASN A 106 9.71 -6.64 8.73
C ASN A 106 10.31 -5.23 8.65
N ALA A 107 10.50 -4.71 7.43
CA ALA A 107 11.10 -3.41 7.16
C ALA A 107 10.21 -2.21 7.54
N THR A 108 8.96 -2.41 7.84
CA THR A 108 7.98 -1.35 8.12
C THR A 108 7.39 -1.49 9.51
N THR A 109 6.23 -2.16 9.67
CA THR A 109 5.62 -2.36 11.00
C THR A 109 6.56 -3.11 11.94
N GLY A 110 7.31 -4.11 11.48
CA GLY A 110 8.30 -4.81 12.28
C GLY A 110 9.40 -3.89 12.80
N GLN A 111 9.91 -3.02 11.96
CA GLN A 111 10.91 -2.02 12.38
C GLN A 111 10.36 -1.07 13.45
N LEU A 112 9.13 -0.55 13.27
CA LEU A 112 8.51 0.36 14.23
C LEU A 112 8.17 -0.34 15.56
N SER A 113 7.73 -1.60 15.51
CA SER A 113 7.45 -2.40 16.72
C SER A 113 8.70 -2.63 17.55
N ARG A 114 9.81 -3.05 16.91
CA ARG A 114 11.11 -3.23 17.55
C ARG A 114 11.66 -1.95 18.17
N GLN A 115 11.36 -0.79 17.57
CA GLN A 115 11.75 0.51 18.11
C GLN A 115 10.86 1.00 19.26
N GLY A 116 9.81 0.24 19.62
CA GLY A 116 8.85 0.62 20.66
C GLY A 116 7.96 1.82 20.28
N LEU A 117 7.76 2.06 18.98
CA LEU A 117 6.95 3.15 18.47
C LEU A 117 5.48 2.79 18.29
N LEU A 118 5.17 1.50 18.32
CA LEU A 118 3.81 0.97 18.20
C LEU A 118 3.35 0.29 19.49
N THR A 119 2.08 0.41 19.77
CA THR A 119 1.42 -0.24 20.91
C THR A 119 1.25 -1.73 20.63
N ASP A 120 1.59 -2.58 21.61
CA ASP A 120 1.22 -3.99 21.61
C ASP A 120 -0.30 -4.12 21.78
N LEU A 121 -0.98 -4.58 20.75
CA LEU A 121 -2.43 -4.73 20.68
C LEU A 121 -2.90 -6.13 21.11
N THR A 122 -2.03 -7.03 21.57
CA THR A 122 -2.38 -8.44 21.84
C THR A 122 -3.56 -8.56 22.80
N ALA A 123 -3.53 -7.85 23.92
CA ALA A 123 -4.60 -7.89 24.91
C ALA A 123 -5.93 -7.32 24.36
N GLU A 124 -5.88 -6.26 23.57
CA GLU A 124 -7.08 -5.68 22.95
C GLU A 124 -7.61 -6.55 21.82
N ALA A 125 -6.73 -7.18 21.02
CA ALA A 125 -7.12 -8.10 19.96
C ALA A 125 -7.89 -9.32 20.50
N GLU A 126 -7.45 -9.87 21.64
CA GLU A 126 -8.17 -10.94 22.34
C GLU A 126 -9.50 -10.44 22.94
N LYS A 127 -9.45 -9.35 23.70
CA LYS A 127 -10.60 -8.77 24.40
C LYS A 127 -11.72 -8.36 23.45
N ARG A 128 -11.39 -7.79 22.29
CA ARG A 128 -12.34 -7.28 21.30
C ARG A 128 -12.68 -8.30 20.21
N GLY A 129 -12.04 -9.47 20.22
CA GLY A 129 -12.30 -10.57 19.29
C GLY A 129 -11.69 -10.35 17.89
N TRP A 130 -10.75 -9.41 17.73
CA TRP A 130 -10.07 -9.18 16.45
C TRP A 130 -9.22 -10.39 16.06
N ALA A 131 -8.55 -11.01 17.03
CA ALA A 131 -7.73 -12.20 16.80
C ALA A 131 -8.53 -13.37 16.21
N ASP A 132 -9.80 -13.52 16.61
CA ASP A 132 -10.69 -14.56 16.10
C ASP A 132 -11.33 -14.19 14.75
N ALA A 133 -11.46 -12.89 14.46
CA ALA A 133 -12.06 -12.38 13.22
C ALA A 133 -11.09 -12.40 12.02
N VAL A 134 -9.79 -12.34 12.29
CA VAL A 134 -8.74 -12.31 11.25
C VAL A 134 -8.28 -13.74 10.92
N PRO A 135 -8.37 -14.18 9.64
CA PRO A 135 -7.87 -15.49 9.23
C PRO A 135 -6.37 -15.66 9.54
N PRO A 136 -5.89 -16.87 9.90
CA PRO A 136 -4.50 -17.11 10.26
C PRO A 136 -3.49 -16.64 9.21
N THR A 137 -3.78 -16.84 7.92
CA THR A 137 -2.93 -16.39 6.79
C THR A 137 -2.80 -14.87 6.72
N VAL A 138 -3.84 -14.13 7.13
CA VAL A 138 -3.85 -12.67 7.20
C VAL A 138 -3.16 -12.19 8.48
N ALA A 139 -3.34 -12.92 9.59
CA ALA A 139 -2.75 -12.59 10.89
C ALA A 139 -1.21 -12.64 10.89
N THR A 140 -0.60 -13.41 9.99
CA THR A 140 0.87 -13.49 9.84
C THR A 140 1.50 -12.11 9.72
N THR A 141 0.90 -11.22 8.94
CA THR A 141 1.44 -9.87 8.67
C THR A 141 1.10 -8.84 9.75
N SER A 142 0.42 -9.23 10.80
CA SER A 142 0.00 -8.38 11.93
C SER A 142 0.81 -8.63 13.20
N ARG A 143 1.55 -9.73 13.24
CA ARG A 143 2.27 -10.21 14.41
C ARG A 143 3.76 -10.14 14.17
N TYR A 144 4.48 -9.62 15.17
CA TYR A 144 5.93 -9.44 15.12
C TYR A 144 6.55 -9.87 16.44
N ASP A 145 7.68 -10.52 16.35
CA ASP A 145 8.50 -10.89 17.51
C ASP A 145 9.32 -9.68 18.03
N GLU A 146 10.18 -9.92 19.04
CA GLU A 146 11.02 -8.87 19.64
C GLU A 146 12.06 -8.30 18.65
N SER A 147 12.43 -9.06 17.62
CA SER A 147 13.36 -8.65 16.56
C SER A 147 12.67 -7.85 15.46
N GLY A 148 11.33 -7.85 15.43
CA GLY A 148 10.51 -7.22 14.40
C GLY A 148 10.28 -8.11 13.18
N VAL A 149 10.52 -9.42 13.30
CA VAL A 149 10.21 -10.41 12.26
C VAL A 149 8.73 -10.78 12.34
N MET A 150 8.05 -10.76 11.19
CA MET A 150 6.62 -11.06 11.11
C MET A 150 6.34 -12.56 11.25
N GLY A 151 5.09 -12.89 11.59
CA GLY A 151 4.57 -14.26 11.63
C GLY A 151 4.35 -14.81 13.04
N SER A 152 5.03 -14.28 14.04
CA SER A 152 4.91 -14.71 15.44
C SER A 152 4.91 -13.52 16.39
N GLY A 153 4.83 -13.76 17.70
CA GLY A 153 4.91 -12.69 18.70
C GLY A 153 3.60 -11.92 18.91
N ALA A 154 3.73 -10.63 19.25
CA ALA A 154 2.61 -9.76 19.61
C ALA A 154 1.92 -9.16 18.38
N TRP A 155 0.66 -8.75 18.56
CA TRP A 155 -0.06 -7.97 17.56
C TRP A 155 0.36 -6.51 17.59
N TYR A 156 0.92 -5.98 16.49
CA TYR A 156 1.28 -4.56 16.37
C TYR A 156 0.43 -3.81 15.36
N GLY A 157 -0.57 -4.48 14.78
CA GLY A 157 -1.57 -3.87 13.93
C GLY A 157 -2.74 -4.82 13.66
N ILE A 158 -3.87 -4.25 13.25
CA ILE A 158 -5.05 -5.02 12.86
C ILE A 158 -5.27 -4.82 11.36
N PRO A 159 -5.29 -5.91 10.56
CA PRO A 159 -5.49 -5.80 9.11
C PRO A 159 -6.86 -5.21 8.83
N ASN A 160 -6.90 -4.22 7.99
CA ASN A 160 -8.14 -3.54 7.64
C ASN A 160 -8.80 -4.12 6.38
N TYR A 161 -8.04 -4.78 5.52
CA TYR A 161 -8.48 -5.53 4.34
C TYR A 161 -7.45 -6.62 4.02
N ALA A 162 -7.69 -7.39 2.96
CA ALA A 162 -6.72 -8.31 2.39
C ALA A 162 -6.39 -7.91 0.94
N GLU A 163 -5.25 -8.33 0.42
CA GLU A 163 -4.80 -7.92 -0.90
C GLU A 163 -3.98 -8.97 -1.62
N PHE A 164 -3.99 -8.92 -2.94
CA PHE A 164 -3.15 -9.72 -3.82
C PHE A 164 -2.98 -9.04 -5.17
N THR A 165 -1.99 -9.46 -5.95
CA THR A 165 -1.76 -8.94 -7.29
C THR A 165 -2.40 -9.83 -8.35
N MET A 166 -2.76 -9.21 -9.48
CA MET A 166 -3.35 -9.85 -10.64
C MET A 166 -3.04 -9.06 -11.90
N VAL A 167 -3.29 -9.64 -13.04
CA VAL A 167 -3.26 -8.93 -14.32
C VAL A 167 -4.65 -8.39 -14.64
N TYR A 168 -4.79 -7.08 -14.65
CA TYR A 168 -5.95 -6.40 -15.23
C TYR A 168 -5.80 -6.35 -16.75
N PHE A 169 -6.86 -6.60 -17.50
CA PHE A 169 -6.78 -6.56 -18.94
C PHE A 169 -7.97 -5.86 -19.60
N ASN A 170 -7.71 -5.23 -20.73
CA ASN A 170 -8.69 -4.59 -21.58
C ASN A 170 -9.30 -5.60 -22.55
N LYS A 171 -10.54 -6.03 -22.28
CA LYS A 171 -11.26 -7.05 -23.08
C LYS A 171 -11.45 -6.64 -24.53
N ASP A 172 -11.63 -5.34 -24.79
CA ASP A 172 -11.88 -4.85 -26.14
C ASP A 172 -10.60 -4.92 -26.98
N LEU A 173 -9.42 -4.57 -26.40
CA LEU A 173 -8.12 -4.73 -27.08
C LEU A 173 -7.78 -6.20 -27.30
N PHE A 174 -8.05 -7.07 -26.32
CA PHE A 174 -7.86 -8.52 -26.47
C PHE A 174 -8.70 -9.04 -27.64
N ALA A 175 -9.98 -8.68 -27.69
CA ALA A 175 -10.87 -9.10 -28.77
C ALA A 175 -10.47 -8.51 -30.14
N GLU A 176 -10.05 -7.22 -30.19
CA GLU A 176 -9.60 -6.56 -31.42
C GLU A 176 -8.38 -7.24 -32.05
N HIS A 177 -7.44 -7.70 -31.20
CA HIS A 177 -6.21 -8.34 -31.65
C HIS A 177 -6.27 -9.88 -31.66
N GLY A 178 -7.43 -10.47 -31.33
CA GLY A 178 -7.62 -11.91 -31.31
C GLY A 178 -6.81 -12.65 -30.24
N VAL A 179 -6.53 -11.98 -29.13
CA VAL A 179 -5.80 -12.52 -27.98
C VAL A 179 -6.80 -13.14 -27.01
N GLU A 180 -6.62 -14.40 -26.68
CA GLU A 180 -7.35 -15.07 -25.60
C GLU A 180 -6.67 -14.78 -24.25
N VAL A 181 -7.42 -14.94 -23.15
CA VAL A 181 -6.86 -14.77 -21.79
C VAL A 181 -5.81 -15.84 -21.54
N PRO A 182 -4.54 -15.50 -21.27
CA PRO A 182 -3.47 -16.45 -21.07
C PRO A 182 -3.70 -17.34 -19.84
N THR A 183 -3.48 -18.64 -19.97
CA THR A 183 -3.53 -19.63 -18.90
C THR A 183 -2.16 -20.22 -18.58
N THR A 184 -1.19 -20.00 -19.46
CA THR A 184 0.21 -20.39 -19.31
C THR A 184 1.12 -19.20 -19.53
N PHE A 185 2.36 -19.28 -18.99
CA PHE A 185 3.36 -18.22 -19.19
C PHE A 185 3.72 -18.04 -20.68
N ALA A 186 3.77 -19.12 -21.45
CA ALA A 186 4.03 -19.05 -22.89
C ALA A 186 2.91 -18.29 -23.64
N GLU A 187 1.64 -18.54 -23.28
CA GLU A 187 0.51 -17.78 -23.85
C GLU A 187 0.54 -16.30 -23.46
N LEU A 188 1.03 -15.98 -22.24
CA LEU A 188 1.26 -14.58 -21.86
C LEU A 188 2.32 -13.93 -22.76
N GLU A 189 3.45 -14.59 -22.99
CA GLU A 189 4.49 -14.07 -23.89
C GLU A 189 3.99 -13.90 -25.34
N ASP A 190 3.19 -14.83 -25.84
CA ASP A 190 2.55 -14.73 -27.17
C ASP A 190 1.58 -13.52 -27.23
N ALA A 191 0.83 -13.28 -26.15
CA ALA A 191 -0.04 -12.09 -26.05
C ALA A 191 0.78 -10.79 -26.04
N LEU A 192 1.88 -10.75 -25.27
CA LEU A 192 2.80 -9.60 -25.22
C LEU A 192 3.37 -9.30 -26.61
N ALA A 193 3.84 -10.34 -27.33
CA ALA A 193 4.37 -10.21 -28.69
C ALA A 193 3.30 -9.69 -29.67
N THR A 194 2.07 -10.23 -29.59
CA THR A 194 0.95 -9.82 -30.45
C THR A 194 0.64 -8.33 -30.31
N PHE A 195 0.54 -7.82 -29.09
CA PHE A 195 0.30 -6.39 -28.86
C PHE A 195 1.49 -5.53 -29.31
N LYS A 196 2.71 -5.99 -29.04
CA LYS A 196 3.90 -5.27 -29.48
C LYS A 196 4.01 -5.17 -31.00
N ASP A 197 3.72 -6.25 -31.72
CA ASP A 197 3.68 -6.28 -33.20
C ASP A 197 2.59 -5.33 -33.76
N ALA A 198 1.50 -5.14 -33.01
CA ALA A 198 0.49 -4.13 -33.31
C ALA A 198 0.91 -2.69 -32.98
N GLY A 199 2.11 -2.48 -32.44
CA GLY A 199 2.64 -1.17 -32.05
C GLY A 199 2.13 -0.65 -30.72
N ILE A 200 1.57 -1.54 -29.87
CA ILE A 200 1.05 -1.22 -28.53
C ILE A 200 2.04 -1.75 -27.50
N THR A 201 2.42 -0.90 -26.52
CA THR A 201 3.17 -1.38 -25.35
C THR A 201 2.24 -2.23 -24.48
N PRO A 202 2.55 -3.53 -24.26
CA PRO A 202 1.61 -4.48 -23.64
C PRO A 202 1.24 -4.13 -22.20
N PHE A 203 2.23 -3.86 -21.37
CA PHE A 203 2.01 -3.57 -19.96
C PHE A 203 2.15 -2.08 -19.63
N ALA A 204 1.17 -1.53 -18.90
CA ALA A 204 1.38 -0.32 -18.12
C ALA A 204 2.36 -0.65 -16.99
N ASN A 205 3.37 0.18 -16.77
CA ASN A 205 4.39 -0.03 -15.75
C ASN A 205 4.83 1.29 -15.10
N ALA A 206 5.29 1.19 -13.85
CA ALA A 206 5.81 2.29 -13.07
C ALA A 206 7.12 1.88 -12.39
N GLY A 207 8.23 2.45 -12.84
CA GLY A 207 9.56 2.17 -12.31
C GLY A 207 9.97 3.08 -11.15
N ALA A 208 9.26 4.20 -10.92
CA ALA A 208 9.58 5.11 -9.83
C ALA A 208 9.04 4.66 -8.46
N GLU A 209 8.19 3.64 -8.46
CA GLU A 209 7.51 3.10 -7.28
C GLU A 209 7.39 1.57 -7.40
N TYR A 210 6.62 0.95 -6.54
CA TYR A 210 6.53 -0.50 -6.31
C TYR A 210 6.27 -1.40 -7.53
N MET A 211 5.66 -0.91 -8.63
CA MET A 211 5.18 -1.81 -9.69
C MET A 211 6.30 -2.60 -10.37
N ALA A 212 7.42 -1.95 -10.73
CA ALA A 212 8.50 -2.64 -11.43
C ALA A 212 9.12 -3.77 -10.60
N GLN A 213 9.35 -3.54 -9.31
CA GLN A 213 9.85 -4.58 -8.41
C GLN A 213 8.85 -5.72 -8.21
N GLN A 214 7.55 -5.44 -8.27
CA GLN A 214 6.51 -6.48 -8.22
C GLN A 214 6.54 -7.37 -9.46
N TYR A 215 6.76 -6.82 -10.67
CA TYR A 215 6.99 -7.63 -11.87
C TYR A 215 8.22 -8.54 -11.71
N LEU A 216 9.34 -7.99 -11.24
CA LEU A 216 10.56 -8.77 -11.03
C LEU A 216 10.32 -9.93 -10.06
N TYR A 217 9.68 -9.65 -8.93
CA TYR A 217 9.39 -10.68 -7.93
C TYR A 217 8.38 -11.72 -8.44
N GLN A 218 7.32 -11.32 -9.15
CA GLN A 218 6.36 -12.28 -9.71
C GLN A 218 7.01 -13.19 -10.75
N LEU A 219 7.99 -12.71 -11.50
CA LEU A 219 8.78 -13.55 -12.41
C LEU A 219 9.61 -14.58 -11.62
N ALA A 220 10.22 -14.19 -10.47
CA ALA A 220 10.92 -15.12 -9.59
C ALA A 220 9.94 -16.18 -9.01
N LEU A 221 8.77 -15.75 -8.54
CA LEU A 221 7.72 -16.64 -8.03
C LEU A 221 7.25 -17.69 -9.05
N SER A 222 7.38 -17.41 -10.35
CA SER A 222 7.08 -18.40 -11.41
C SER A 222 8.06 -19.57 -11.41
N ARG A 223 9.15 -19.52 -10.66
CA ARG A 223 10.20 -20.57 -10.54
C ARG A 223 10.46 -20.98 -9.09
N ALA A 224 9.77 -20.37 -8.15
CA ALA A 224 9.93 -20.57 -6.71
C ALA A 224 8.82 -21.48 -6.16
N ASP A 225 9.06 -21.97 -4.95
CA ASP A 225 8.05 -22.64 -4.12
C ASP A 225 7.87 -21.91 -2.78
N LYS A 226 6.98 -22.40 -1.93
CA LYS A 226 6.70 -21.75 -0.65
C LYS A 226 7.90 -21.74 0.28
N ALA A 227 8.75 -22.76 0.26
CA ALA A 227 9.97 -22.80 1.08
C ALA A 227 10.94 -21.70 0.68
N TRP A 228 11.06 -21.42 -0.63
CA TRP A 228 11.83 -20.29 -1.13
C TRP A 228 11.29 -18.94 -0.64
N VAL A 229 9.95 -18.79 -0.64
CA VAL A 229 9.30 -17.57 -0.11
C VAL A 229 9.57 -17.41 1.38
N ASP A 230 9.42 -18.48 2.17
CA ASP A 230 9.61 -18.43 3.62
C ASP A 230 11.08 -18.12 3.98
N SER A 231 12.03 -18.70 3.26
CA SER A 231 13.45 -18.40 3.41
C SER A 231 13.76 -16.91 3.16
N PHE A 232 13.25 -16.36 2.07
CA PHE A 232 13.44 -14.95 1.74
C PHE A 232 12.74 -14.00 2.71
N GLN A 233 11.49 -14.31 3.10
CA GLN A 233 10.62 -13.38 3.82
C GLN A 233 10.75 -13.45 5.34
N MET A 234 11.01 -14.67 5.89
CA MET A 234 10.92 -14.95 7.32
C MET A 234 12.26 -15.34 7.94
N GLU A 235 13.07 -16.16 7.21
CA GLU A 235 14.28 -16.74 7.77
C GLU A 235 15.52 -15.85 7.58
N GLY A 236 15.39 -14.81 6.76
CA GLY A 236 16.50 -13.91 6.44
C GLY A 236 17.58 -14.55 5.57
N GLU A 237 17.21 -15.60 4.83
CA GLU A 237 18.11 -16.36 3.97
C GLU A 237 17.68 -16.28 2.52
N THR A 238 18.53 -15.78 1.64
CA THR A 238 18.29 -15.77 0.19
C THR A 238 19.60 -15.77 -0.57
N ASP A 239 19.56 -16.33 -1.77
CA ASP A 239 20.65 -16.27 -2.75
C ASP A 239 20.10 -15.65 -4.05
N PHE A 240 20.37 -14.35 -4.23
CA PHE A 240 19.94 -13.65 -5.44
C PHE A 240 20.61 -14.18 -6.71
N SER A 241 21.62 -15.06 -6.61
CA SER A 241 22.19 -15.77 -7.76
C SER A 241 21.49 -17.09 -8.08
N ASP A 242 20.44 -17.46 -7.34
CA ASP A 242 19.68 -18.69 -7.60
C ASP A 242 18.91 -18.65 -8.95
N ALA A 243 18.36 -19.80 -9.29
CA ALA A 243 17.68 -19.96 -10.58
C ALA A 243 16.38 -19.12 -10.71
N ALA A 244 15.70 -18.84 -9.60
CA ALA A 244 14.47 -18.07 -9.60
C ALA A 244 14.75 -16.57 -9.83
N TRP A 245 15.66 -16.00 -9.08
CA TRP A 245 16.09 -14.60 -9.23
C TRP A 245 16.78 -14.35 -10.58
N THR A 246 17.69 -15.26 -10.99
CA THR A 246 18.37 -15.17 -12.30
C THR A 246 17.35 -15.16 -13.44
N TYR A 247 16.39 -16.11 -13.43
CA TYR A 247 15.33 -16.15 -14.42
C TYR A 247 14.51 -14.85 -14.44
N ALA A 248 14.18 -14.34 -13.26
CA ALA A 248 13.38 -13.11 -13.14
C ALA A 248 14.08 -11.89 -13.75
N ALA A 249 15.35 -11.68 -13.39
CA ALA A 249 16.11 -10.51 -13.85
C ALA A 249 16.40 -10.58 -15.36
N GLU A 250 16.75 -11.76 -15.88
CA GLU A 250 16.96 -11.98 -17.32
C GLU A 250 15.66 -11.79 -18.12
N THR A 251 14.53 -12.36 -17.63
CA THR A 251 13.22 -12.20 -18.30
C THR A 251 12.75 -10.76 -18.26
N PHE A 252 12.93 -10.07 -17.13
CA PHE A 252 12.55 -8.66 -17.01
C PHE A 252 13.34 -7.80 -18.01
N ALA A 253 14.66 -7.99 -18.11
CA ALA A 253 15.50 -7.28 -19.06
C ALA A 253 15.11 -7.59 -20.53
N ASP A 254 14.85 -8.86 -20.85
CA ASP A 254 14.37 -9.29 -22.17
C ASP A 254 13.02 -8.63 -22.54
N TRP A 255 12.11 -8.51 -21.56
CA TRP A 255 10.83 -7.80 -21.75
C TRP A 255 11.00 -6.31 -22.02
N VAL A 256 11.98 -5.66 -21.39
CA VAL A 256 12.35 -4.27 -21.68
C VAL A 256 12.91 -4.16 -23.09
N ASP A 257 13.85 -5.02 -23.47
CA ASP A 257 14.48 -5.03 -24.81
C ASP A 257 13.44 -5.28 -25.93
N LYS A 258 12.48 -6.16 -25.68
CA LYS A 258 11.34 -6.42 -26.57
C LYS A 258 10.32 -5.27 -26.55
N GLY A 259 10.40 -4.36 -25.59
CA GLY A 259 9.47 -3.25 -25.40
C GLY A 259 8.10 -3.66 -24.90
N TYR A 260 8.02 -4.75 -24.15
CA TYR A 260 6.81 -5.17 -23.41
C TYR A 260 6.60 -4.31 -22.19
N LEU A 261 7.68 -3.89 -21.54
CA LEU A 261 7.74 -2.83 -20.55
C LEU A 261 8.45 -1.62 -21.19
N ALA A 262 7.87 -0.44 -21.07
CA ALA A 262 8.45 0.74 -21.72
C ALA A 262 9.66 1.25 -20.93
N GLU A 263 10.82 1.45 -21.60
CA GLU A 263 12.03 2.03 -21.01
C GLU A 263 11.76 3.37 -20.30
N ASN A 264 10.92 4.21 -20.88
CA ASN A 264 10.56 5.51 -20.32
C ASN A 264 9.64 5.41 -19.09
N SER A 265 9.21 4.20 -18.69
CA SER A 265 8.45 3.97 -17.46
C SER A 265 9.32 4.02 -16.20
N SER A 266 10.65 4.07 -16.30
CA SER A 266 11.56 4.16 -15.14
C SER A 266 11.26 5.34 -14.22
N GLY A 267 10.77 6.47 -14.75
CA GLY A 267 10.35 7.65 -13.99
C GLY A 267 8.83 7.75 -13.76
N THR A 268 8.05 6.78 -14.22
CA THR A 268 6.59 6.79 -14.08
C THR A 268 6.19 6.35 -12.67
N LYS A 269 5.22 7.03 -12.08
CA LYS A 269 4.62 6.65 -10.80
C LYS A 269 3.48 5.67 -10.98
N ALA A 270 3.15 4.92 -9.93
CA ALA A 270 2.06 3.95 -9.93
C ALA A 270 0.71 4.59 -10.31
N GLU A 271 0.45 5.79 -9.81
CA GLU A 271 -0.74 6.58 -10.18
C GLU A 271 -0.82 6.83 -11.70
N ASP A 272 0.28 7.24 -12.32
CA ASP A 272 0.31 7.51 -13.77
C ASP A 272 0.10 6.24 -14.60
N ALA A 273 0.65 5.11 -14.15
CA ALA A 273 0.46 3.81 -14.80
C ALA A 273 -1.01 3.36 -14.70
N GLY A 274 -1.63 3.44 -13.51
CA GLY A 274 -3.04 3.14 -13.31
C GLY A 274 -3.95 4.02 -14.17
N VAL A 275 -3.72 5.34 -14.19
CA VAL A 275 -4.46 6.28 -15.04
C VAL A 275 -4.28 5.96 -16.52
N SER A 276 -3.10 5.52 -16.96
CA SER A 276 -2.86 5.14 -18.35
C SER A 276 -3.68 3.90 -18.75
N PHE A 277 -3.85 2.94 -17.83
CA PHE A 277 -4.73 1.79 -18.03
C PHE A 277 -6.20 2.20 -18.07
N ILE A 278 -6.68 3.04 -17.15
CA ILE A 278 -8.04 3.61 -17.17
C ILE A 278 -8.35 4.29 -18.50
N GLN A 279 -7.35 4.94 -19.10
CA GLN A 279 -7.48 5.59 -20.42
C GLN A 279 -7.50 4.60 -21.59
N GLY A 280 -7.24 3.32 -21.36
CA GLY A 280 -7.18 2.28 -22.39
C GLY A 280 -5.92 2.32 -23.26
N LYS A 281 -4.82 2.90 -22.75
CA LYS A 281 -3.56 3.02 -23.51
C LYS A 281 -2.76 1.71 -23.57
N HIS A 282 -2.99 0.83 -22.61
CA HIS A 282 -2.31 -0.44 -22.49
C HIS A 282 -3.34 -1.58 -22.40
N PRO A 283 -3.09 -2.73 -23.02
CA PRO A 283 -3.96 -3.89 -22.93
C PRO A 283 -3.92 -4.53 -21.54
N MET A 284 -2.83 -4.38 -20.78
CA MET A 284 -2.65 -5.02 -19.48
C MET A 284 -1.99 -4.09 -18.47
N LEU A 285 -2.29 -4.37 -17.18
CA LEU A 285 -1.60 -3.82 -16.01
C LEU A 285 -1.47 -4.94 -14.98
N PHE A 286 -0.25 -5.24 -14.52
CA PHE A 286 -0.04 -6.10 -13.36
C PHE A 286 0.08 -5.24 -12.11
N SER A 287 -0.86 -5.37 -11.20
CA SER A 287 -0.90 -4.65 -9.93
C SER A 287 -1.89 -5.29 -8.96
N GLY A 288 -2.02 -4.70 -7.78
CA GLY A 288 -2.82 -5.28 -6.71
C GLY A 288 -4.30 -4.90 -6.72
N SER A 289 -5.04 -5.63 -5.89
CA SER A 289 -6.49 -5.47 -5.68
C SER A 289 -6.91 -4.08 -5.19
N TRP A 290 -5.99 -3.27 -4.67
CA TRP A 290 -6.26 -1.88 -4.29
C TRP A 290 -6.69 -0.98 -5.46
N TRP A 291 -6.38 -1.34 -6.71
CA TRP A 291 -6.85 -0.64 -7.90
C TRP A 291 -8.27 -1.03 -8.32
N PHE A 292 -8.74 -2.21 -7.93
CA PHE A 292 -9.94 -2.82 -8.47
C PHE A 292 -11.18 -1.93 -8.32
N GLY A 293 -11.45 -1.43 -7.12
CA GLY A 293 -12.61 -0.56 -6.87
C GLY A 293 -12.57 0.74 -7.66
N ARG A 294 -11.38 1.31 -7.86
CA ARG A 294 -11.20 2.49 -8.70
C ARG A 294 -11.44 2.20 -10.17
N PHE A 295 -10.97 1.06 -10.66
CA PHE A 295 -11.23 0.65 -12.04
C PHE A 295 -12.70 0.39 -12.29
N GLN A 296 -13.44 -0.19 -11.33
CA GLN A 296 -14.91 -0.30 -11.40
C GLN A 296 -15.59 1.07 -11.52
N ALA A 297 -15.10 2.06 -10.79
CA ALA A 297 -15.69 3.40 -10.81
C ALA A 297 -15.34 4.19 -12.07
N GLU A 298 -14.11 4.12 -12.56
CA GLU A 298 -13.57 5.04 -13.56
C GLU A 298 -13.53 4.47 -14.99
N ILE A 299 -13.41 3.15 -15.18
CA ILE A 299 -13.35 2.56 -16.52
C ILE A 299 -14.77 2.46 -17.10
N GLN A 300 -15.10 3.40 -17.98
CA GLN A 300 -16.43 3.51 -18.62
C GLN A 300 -16.38 3.30 -20.14
N LYS A 301 -15.18 3.19 -20.73
CA LYS A 301 -14.99 3.23 -22.19
C LYS A 301 -14.76 1.87 -22.83
N PHE A 302 -14.39 0.87 -22.05
CA PHE A 302 -14.09 -0.47 -22.51
C PHE A 302 -14.43 -1.51 -21.44
N GLY A 303 -14.63 -2.75 -21.85
CA GLY A 303 -14.78 -3.89 -20.96
C GLY A 303 -13.42 -4.29 -20.40
N TRP A 304 -13.36 -4.59 -19.11
CA TRP A 304 -12.15 -5.08 -18.46
C TRP A 304 -12.45 -6.26 -17.55
N ASP A 305 -11.43 -7.01 -17.21
CA ASP A 305 -11.49 -8.12 -16.27
C ASP A 305 -10.08 -8.38 -15.70
N THR A 306 -9.94 -9.43 -14.90
CA THR A 306 -8.66 -9.83 -14.30
C THR A 306 -8.37 -11.30 -14.56
N PHE A 307 -7.09 -11.66 -14.48
CA PHE A 307 -6.64 -13.05 -14.38
C PHE A 307 -5.40 -13.14 -13.48
N LEU A 308 -5.23 -14.27 -12.82
CA LEU A 308 -4.05 -14.54 -12.01
C LEU A 308 -2.82 -14.74 -12.91
N TRP A 309 -1.63 -14.49 -12.36
CA TRP A 309 -0.40 -14.66 -13.13
C TRP A 309 -0.27 -16.10 -13.65
N PRO A 310 -0.23 -16.29 -14.98
CA PRO A 310 -0.33 -17.62 -15.54
C PRO A 310 0.95 -18.42 -15.32
N GLY A 311 0.80 -19.71 -14.99
CA GLY A 311 1.90 -20.64 -14.79
C GLY A 311 2.65 -20.50 -13.46
N SER A 312 2.05 -19.82 -12.48
CA SER A 312 2.55 -19.75 -11.10
C SER A 312 1.43 -20.09 -10.12
N ASP A 313 1.72 -20.91 -9.12
CA ASP A 313 0.84 -21.19 -7.99
C ASP A 313 0.99 -20.11 -6.88
N LEU A 314 2.04 -19.30 -6.99
CA LEU A 314 2.36 -18.23 -6.06
C LEU A 314 2.08 -16.85 -6.68
N THR A 315 1.52 -15.95 -5.89
CA THR A 315 1.33 -14.55 -6.28
C THR A 315 1.64 -13.62 -5.11
N LEU A 316 2.03 -12.38 -5.42
CA LEU A 316 2.17 -11.37 -4.38
C LEU A 316 0.82 -11.15 -3.71
N GLY A 317 0.80 -11.20 -2.38
CA GLY A 317 -0.41 -10.99 -1.62
C GLY A 317 -0.25 -11.33 -0.15
N SER A 318 -1.20 -10.82 0.65
CA SER A 318 -1.15 -10.96 2.11
C SER A 318 -2.45 -10.46 2.76
N GLY A 319 -2.44 -10.29 4.10
CA GLY A 319 -3.27 -9.28 4.74
C GLY A 319 -2.95 -7.91 4.14
N GLY A 320 -3.93 -7.04 4.09
CA GLY A 320 -3.75 -5.66 3.65
C GLY A 320 -3.03 -4.81 4.69
N ASN A 321 -3.09 -3.51 4.50
CA ASN A 321 -2.47 -2.59 5.44
C ASN A 321 -3.06 -2.70 6.84
N LEU A 322 -2.31 -2.26 7.81
CA LEU A 322 -2.64 -2.41 9.21
C LEU A 322 -3.15 -1.09 9.79
N TRP A 323 -4.17 -1.15 10.60
CA TRP A 323 -4.42 -0.13 11.60
C TRP A 323 -3.40 -0.32 12.72
N VAL A 324 -2.45 0.59 12.83
CA VAL A 324 -1.46 0.61 13.91
C VAL A 324 -1.74 1.76 14.87
N VAL A 325 -1.55 1.52 16.15
CA VAL A 325 -1.73 2.53 17.20
C VAL A 325 -0.35 2.95 17.69
N PRO A 326 0.05 4.22 17.47
CA PRO A 326 1.30 4.73 17.99
C PRO A 326 1.41 4.57 19.51
N GLU A 327 2.61 4.26 20.02
CA GLU A 327 2.78 4.14 21.48
C GLU A 327 2.51 5.46 22.18
N GLY A 328 2.84 6.60 21.56
CA GLY A 328 2.57 7.94 22.07
C GLY A 328 1.15 8.47 21.82
N ALA A 329 0.22 7.66 21.29
CA ALA A 329 -1.16 8.10 21.01
C ALA A 329 -1.88 8.55 22.28
N GLU A 330 -2.52 9.73 22.23
CA GLU A 330 -3.23 10.32 23.38
C GLU A 330 -4.61 9.67 23.58
N ASN A 331 -5.25 9.20 22.51
CA ASN A 331 -6.62 8.72 22.51
C ASN A 331 -6.72 7.23 22.10
N LYS A 332 -5.88 6.34 22.69
CA LYS A 332 -5.82 4.90 22.33
C LYS A 332 -7.19 4.20 22.37
N GLU A 333 -8.04 4.47 23.37
CA GLU A 333 -9.36 3.86 23.44
C GLU A 333 -10.26 4.26 22.25
N LEU A 334 -10.21 5.52 21.82
CA LEU A 334 -10.94 5.95 20.63
C LEU A 334 -10.39 5.29 19.35
N ALA A 335 -9.07 5.10 19.28
CA ALA A 335 -8.45 4.35 18.18
C ALA A 335 -8.93 2.89 18.14
N TYR A 336 -9.01 2.22 19.30
CA TYR A 336 -9.53 0.85 19.40
C TYR A 336 -11.01 0.78 19.01
N ASP A 337 -11.83 1.75 19.43
CA ASP A 337 -13.25 1.80 19.07
C ASP A 337 -13.44 2.05 17.56
N PHE A 338 -12.55 2.81 16.92
CA PHE A 338 -12.54 2.98 15.46
C PHE A 338 -12.17 1.68 14.75
N ILE A 339 -11.14 0.96 15.22
CA ILE A 339 -10.79 -0.37 14.70
C ILE A 339 -11.98 -1.32 14.80
N ASP A 340 -12.68 -1.36 15.94
CA ASP A 340 -13.90 -2.18 16.11
C ASP A 340 -14.93 -1.89 15.03
N ILE A 341 -15.12 -0.62 14.68
CA ILE A 341 -16.08 -0.22 13.64
C ILE A 341 -15.62 -0.71 12.27
N THR A 342 -14.34 -0.55 11.92
CA THR A 342 -13.82 -1.02 10.63
C THR A 342 -13.92 -2.54 10.48
N MET A 343 -13.87 -3.29 11.58
CA MET A 343 -14.00 -4.75 11.59
C MET A 343 -15.46 -5.24 11.56
N LYS A 344 -16.46 -4.35 11.69
CA LYS A 344 -17.88 -4.75 11.60
C LYS A 344 -18.18 -5.29 10.20
N LYS A 345 -18.97 -6.36 10.15
CA LYS A 345 -19.43 -6.97 8.89
C LYS A 345 -20.08 -5.96 7.95
N GLY A 346 -20.80 -4.96 8.48
CA GLY A 346 -21.41 -3.88 7.68
C GLY A 346 -20.37 -3.09 6.89
N ILE A 347 -19.34 -2.59 7.57
CA ILE A 347 -18.25 -1.83 6.95
C ILE A 347 -17.42 -2.71 6.00
N GLN A 348 -17.12 -3.94 6.41
CA GLN A 348 -16.40 -4.89 5.56
C GLN A 348 -17.22 -5.30 4.32
N ASN A 349 -18.55 -5.32 4.40
CA ASN A 349 -19.42 -5.52 3.23
C ASN A 349 -19.39 -4.30 2.29
N VAL A 350 -19.33 -3.07 2.83
CA VAL A 350 -19.13 -1.86 2.00
C VAL A 350 -17.82 -1.96 1.24
N LEU A 351 -16.74 -2.36 1.91
CA LEU A 351 -15.44 -2.59 1.28
C LEU A 351 -15.56 -3.63 0.16
N GLY A 352 -16.15 -4.79 0.44
CA GLY A 352 -16.32 -5.86 -0.53
C GLY A 352 -17.17 -5.47 -1.74
N ASP A 353 -18.32 -4.82 -1.52
CA ASP A 353 -19.21 -4.36 -2.61
C ASP A 353 -18.57 -3.26 -3.50
N ASN A 354 -17.49 -2.62 -3.04
CA ASN A 354 -16.75 -1.61 -3.77
C ASN A 354 -15.40 -2.10 -4.33
N GLY A 355 -15.20 -3.41 -4.41
CA GLY A 355 -14.01 -4.00 -5.04
C GLY A 355 -12.78 -4.12 -4.15
N GLY A 356 -12.95 -4.13 -2.84
CA GLY A 356 -11.91 -4.52 -1.89
C GLY A 356 -12.02 -5.98 -1.48
N VAL A 357 -11.00 -6.51 -0.82
CA VAL A 357 -10.99 -7.86 -0.26
C VAL A 357 -11.15 -7.78 1.26
N PRO A 358 -12.35 -8.08 1.80
CA PRO A 358 -12.59 -7.95 3.24
C PRO A 358 -11.92 -9.05 4.05
N VAL A 359 -11.57 -8.73 5.31
CA VAL A 359 -11.08 -9.74 6.27
C VAL A 359 -12.19 -10.37 7.11
N ALA A 360 -13.34 -9.71 7.25
CA ALA A 360 -14.44 -10.11 8.16
C ALA A 360 -15.84 -9.98 7.52
N ALA A 361 -15.96 -9.91 6.20
CA ALA A 361 -17.24 -9.76 5.51
C ALA A 361 -18.11 -11.03 5.58
N ASP A 362 -19.40 -10.82 5.33
CA ASP A 362 -20.32 -11.89 4.96
C ASP A 362 -20.34 -12.02 3.43
N ALA A 363 -19.68 -13.06 2.90
CA ALA A 363 -19.58 -13.29 1.45
C ALA A 363 -20.97 -13.37 0.77
N ALA A 364 -22.01 -13.81 1.48
CA ALA A 364 -23.37 -13.85 0.96
C ALA A 364 -24.00 -12.45 0.79
N ALA A 365 -23.47 -11.44 1.49
CA ALA A 365 -23.95 -10.06 1.42
C ALA A 365 -23.31 -9.27 0.28
N ILE A 366 -22.22 -9.75 -0.32
CA ILE A 366 -21.54 -9.10 -1.46
C ILE A 366 -22.40 -9.24 -2.72
N LYS A 367 -22.79 -8.12 -3.30
CA LYS A 367 -23.78 -8.05 -4.38
C LYS A 367 -23.16 -7.93 -5.76
N ASP A 368 -22.05 -7.21 -5.86
CA ASP A 368 -21.36 -7.01 -7.13
C ASP A 368 -20.66 -8.31 -7.59
N PRO A 369 -20.95 -8.81 -8.81
CA PRO A 369 -20.39 -10.09 -9.27
C PRO A 369 -18.88 -10.08 -9.48
N GLN A 370 -18.28 -8.95 -9.93
CA GLN A 370 -16.83 -8.85 -10.13
C GLN A 370 -16.11 -8.80 -8.78
N SER A 371 -16.62 -8.01 -7.83
CA SER A 371 -16.11 -7.96 -6.46
C SER A 371 -16.19 -9.33 -5.78
N LYS A 372 -17.26 -10.09 -6.05
CA LYS A 372 -17.40 -11.45 -5.52
C LYS A 372 -16.35 -12.39 -6.08
N ALA A 373 -16.10 -12.35 -7.40
CA ALA A 373 -15.06 -13.13 -8.05
C ALA A 373 -13.67 -12.78 -7.50
N LEU A 374 -13.37 -11.49 -7.29
CA LEU A 374 -12.13 -11.03 -6.66
C LEU A 374 -11.91 -11.66 -5.26
N ILE A 375 -12.96 -11.71 -4.44
CA ILE A 375 -12.91 -12.31 -3.10
C ILE A 375 -12.74 -13.84 -3.18
N GLU A 376 -13.37 -14.50 -4.16
CA GLU A 376 -13.23 -15.93 -4.40
C GLU A 376 -11.80 -16.29 -4.84
N ASP A 377 -11.18 -15.49 -5.70
CA ASP A 377 -9.78 -15.64 -6.11
C ASP A 377 -8.83 -15.53 -4.92
N TYR A 378 -8.97 -14.49 -4.11
CA TYR A 378 -8.18 -14.33 -2.88
C TYR A 378 -8.36 -15.53 -1.94
N THR A 379 -9.60 -15.96 -1.72
CA THR A 379 -9.90 -17.08 -0.83
C THR A 379 -9.25 -18.37 -1.31
N THR A 380 -9.24 -18.59 -2.63
CA THR A 380 -8.61 -19.75 -3.26
C THR A 380 -7.08 -19.70 -3.09
N LEU A 381 -6.46 -18.54 -3.36
CA LEU A 381 -5.01 -18.33 -3.16
C LEU A 381 -4.62 -18.56 -1.70
N ALA A 382 -5.31 -17.91 -0.77
CA ALA A 382 -5.03 -18.03 0.65
C ALA A 382 -5.25 -19.47 1.16
N GLY A 383 -6.27 -20.17 0.65
CA GLY A 383 -6.57 -21.54 1.02
C GLY A 383 -5.56 -22.56 0.49
N ASN A 384 -4.83 -22.23 -0.56
CA ASN A 384 -3.80 -23.06 -1.19
C ASN A 384 -2.37 -22.64 -0.79
N ASP A 385 -2.21 -21.78 0.18
CA ASP A 385 -0.92 -21.19 0.61
C ASP A 385 -0.17 -20.48 -0.55
N GLY A 386 -0.93 -19.89 -1.46
CA GLY A 386 -0.43 -19.25 -2.70
C GLY A 386 0.01 -17.79 -2.51
N LEU A 387 -0.10 -17.21 -1.31
CA LEU A 387 0.29 -15.84 -1.05
C LEU A 387 1.78 -15.76 -0.68
N ALA A 388 2.53 -14.91 -1.38
CA ALA A 388 3.99 -14.84 -1.32
C ALA A 388 4.53 -13.51 -0.77
N TYR A 389 3.68 -12.69 -0.16
CA TYR A 389 4.06 -11.39 0.40
C TYR A 389 4.59 -10.42 -0.67
N TYR A 390 5.41 -9.44 -0.29
CA TYR A 390 5.99 -8.44 -1.18
C TYR A 390 7.51 -8.38 -1.05
N PRO A 391 8.26 -8.06 -2.14
CA PRO A 391 9.70 -8.24 -2.19
C PRO A 391 10.48 -7.26 -1.31
N ASP A 392 9.89 -6.15 -0.93
CA ASP A 392 10.52 -5.07 -0.17
C ASP A 392 10.46 -5.26 1.36
N TRP A 393 9.79 -6.33 1.85
CA TRP A 393 9.50 -6.46 3.27
C TRP A 393 10.62 -7.00 4.15
N PRO A 394 11.49 -7.93 3.70
CA PRO A 394 12.41 -8.62 4.61
C PRO A 394 13.54 -7.74 5.15
N ALA A 395 13.95 -6.69 4.42
CA ALA A 395 15.13 -5.90 4.79
C ALA A 395 14.82 -4.39 4.86
N ASN A 396 15.42 -3.70 5.83
CA ASN A 396 15.25 -2.26 6.00
C ASN A 396 15.76 -1.48 4.77
N GLY A 397 14.96 -0.54 4.26
CA GLY A 397 15.34 0.25 3.08
C GLY A 397 15.26 -0.51 1.76
N PHE A 398 14.87 -1.78 1.79
CA PHE A 398 14.89 -2.64 0.60
C PHE A 398 13.89 -2.19 -0.48
N TYR A 399 12.83 -1.48 -0.10
CA TYR A 399 11.94 -0.83 -1.06
C TYR A 399 12.70 0.12 -2.01
N ASP A 400 13.52 1.02 -1.45
CA ASP A 400 14.28 1.98 -2.26
C ASP A 400 15.36 1.26 -3.09
N SER A 401 16.01 0.23 -2.54
CA SER A 401 17.00 -0.60 -3.25
C SER A 401 16.37 -1.36 -4.42
N MET A 402 15.27 -2.08 -4.18
CA MET A 402 14.52 -2.78 -5.23
C MET A 402 14.04 -1.82 -6.33
N THR A 403 13.52 -0.65 -5.95
CA THR A 403 13.10 0.37 -6.91
C THR A 403 14.27 0.87 -7.75
N SER A 404 15.40 1.20 -7.12
CA SER A 404 16.61 1.67 -7.81
C SER A 404 17.18 0.62 -8.78
N GLU A 405 17.27 -0.63 -8.32
CA GLU A 405 17.84 -1.70 -9.13
C GLU A 405 16.92 -2.09 -10.32
N THR A 406 15.58 -2.11 -10.10
CA THR A 406 14.66 -2.33 -11.23
C THR A 406 14.65 -1.18 -12.22
N GLN A 407 14.90 0.07 -11.81
CA GLN A 407 15.09 1.19 -12.72
C GLN A 407 16.34 1.01 -13.60
N LYS A 408 17.41 0.41 -13.07
CA LYS A 408 18.61 0.09 -13.88
C LYS A 408 18.30 -0.95 -14.96
N LEU A 409 17.52 -1.98 -14.63
CA LEU A 409 17.02 -2.94 -15.63
C LEU A 409 16.14 -2.26 -16.69
N LEU A 410 15.18 -1.41 -16.26
CA LEU A 410 14.30 -0.68 -17.18
C LEU A 410 15.05 0.23 -18.17
N THR A 411 16.17 0.80 -17.74
CA THR A 411 16.99 1.71 -18.58
C THR A 411 18.15 1.02 -19.28
N GLY A 412 18.35 -0.29 -19.06
CA GLY A 412 19.51 -1.01 -19.59
C GLY A 412 20.86 -0.47 -19.09
N SER A 413 20.87 0.19 -17.92
CA SER A 413 22.09 0.80 -17.37
C SER A 413 22.91 -0.14 -16.50
N ALA A 414 22.40 -1.33 -16.20
CA ALA A 414 23.11 -2.42 -15.54
C ALA A 414 22.65 -3.77 -16.12
N GLU A 415 23.56 -4.74 -16.13
CA GLU A 415 23.24 -6.11 -16.51
C GLU A 415 22.45 -6.81 -15.39
N PRO A 416 21.60 -7.81 -15.72
CA PRO A 416 20.82 -8.55 -14.72
C PRO A 416 21.63 -9.08 -13.54
N GLY A 417 22.81 -9.65 -13.80
CA GLY A 417 23.71 -10.18 -12.75
C GLY A 417 24.22 -9.10 -11.80
N ASP A 418 24.57 -7.92 -12.32
CA ASP A 418 25.05 -6.79 -11.49
C ASP A 418 23.94 -6.28 -10.56
N VAL A 419 22.70 -6.26 -11.05
CA VAL A 419 21.51 -5.89 -10.26
C VAL A 419 21.28 -6.89 -9.13
N LEU A 420 21.35 -8.18 -9.40
CA LEU A 420 21.18 -9.23 -8.39
C LEU A 420 22.30 -9.22 -7.35
N GLU A 421 23.57 -8.98 -7.74
CA GLU A 421 24.70 -8.81 -6.81
C GLU A 421 24.48 -7.59 -5.88
N SER A 422 23.97 -6.48 -6.42
CA SER A 422 23.63 -5.28 -5.64
C SER A 422 22.50 -5.57 -4.64
N LEU A 423 21.44 -6.26 -5.06
CA LEU A 423 20.33 -6.64 -4.19
C LEU A 423 20.77 -7.61 -3.09
N GLN A 424 21.68 -8.57 -3.39
CA GLN A 424 22.25 -9.45 -2.38
C GLN A 424 22.98 -8.67 -1.29
N ALA A 425 23.85 -7.73 -1.70
CA ALA A 425 24.61 -6.93 -0.74
C ALA A 425 23.71 -6.10 0.18
N GLU A 426 22.68 -5.45 -0.38
CA GLU A 426 21.71 -4.67 0.38
C GLU A 426 20.87 -5.54 1.32
N TYR A 427 20.46 -6.71 0.85
CA TYR A 427 19.71 -7.68 1.67
C TYR A 427 20.56 -8.15 2.86
N ASP A 428 21.78 -8.64 2.63
CA ASP A 428 22.67 -9.17 3.66
C ASP A 428 23.02 -8.13 4.74
N GLU A 429 23.12 -6.85 4.35
CA GLU A 429 23.39 -5.75 5.29
C GLU A 429 22.19 -5.36 6.15
N ASN A 430 20.96 -5.46 5.61
CA ASN A 430 19.79 -4.82 6.18
C ASN A 430 18.65 -5.77 6.57
N VAL A 431 18.76 -7.08 6.26
CA VAL A 431 17.74 -8.06 6.62
C VAL A 431 17.60 -8.18 8.13
N LEU A 432 16.34 -8.23 8.60
CA LEU A 432 16.06 -8.53 9.99
C LEU A 432 16.15 -10.05 10.20
N GLN A 433 16.92 -10.46 11.18
CA GLN A 433 17.11 -11.86 11.58
C GLN A 433 16.68 -12.01 13.03
N GLU A 434 16.21 -13.21 13.40
CA GLU A 434 15.89 -13.58 14.78
C GLU A 434 17.10 -13.47 15.73
#